data_2febfdec4244bad3071d6fc77ddc6082
#
_entry.id   2febfdec4244bad3071d6fc77ddc6082
#
_cell.length_a   1.000
_cell.length_b   1.000
_cell.length_c   1.000
_cell.angle_alpha   90.00
_cell.angle_beta   90.00
_cell.angle_gamma   90.00
#
_symmetry.space_group_name_H-M   'P 1'
#
loop_
_entity.id
_entity.type
_entity.pdbx_description
1 polymer ?
#
loop_
_entity_poly.entity_id
_entity_poly.type
_entity_poly.pdbx_seq_one_letter_code
_entity_poly.pdbx_strand_id
1 'polypeptide(L)'
;MAQIQAQEEIVQTVWNNIRAEAREMMTQEPMLGSFFLQSILNQQTFAAALGFQLANRLASAVMPAVVLRELINEVYNKDPNVITAAALDLRAVVDRDPAVVYYSSPLLYLKGFLAIQSYRVAHYLWIEGRHEIAYFMQNLISITFGVD
;
A
#
# COMPACT_ATOMS: atom_id res chain seq x y z
N MET A 1 15.21 -20.40 -0.31
CA MET A 1 15.69 -19.88 1.00
C MET A 1 16.34 -18.52 0.83
N ALA A 2 17.46 -18.43 0.11
CA ALA A 2 18.14 -17.14 -0.09
C ALA A 2 17.27 -16.10 -0.80
N GLN A 3 16.47 -16.52 -1.76
CA GLN A 3 15.57 -15.62 -2.50
C GLN A 3 14.45 -15.06 -1.62
N ILE A 4 13.90 -15.89 -0.74
CA ILE A 4 12.87 -15.49 0.21
C ILE A 4 13.45 -14.47 1.19
N GLN A 5 14.65 -14.71 1.71
CA GLN A 5 15.32 -13.78 2.61
C GLN A 5 15.59 -12.44 1.94
N ALA A 6 16.04 -12.46 0.68
CA ALA A 6 16.29 -11.23 -0.08
C ALA A 6 15.01 -10.42 -0.27
N GLN A 7 13.87 -11.09 -0.52
CA GLN A 7 12.58 -10.44 -0.66
C GLN A 7 12.12 -9.82 0.66
N GLU A 8 12.26 -10.54 1.76
CA GLU A 8 11.91 -10.02 3.09
C GLU A 8 12.78 -8.82 3.46
N GLU A 9 14.06 -8.86 3.12
CA GLU A 9 14.99 -7.76 3.37
C GLU A 9 14.60 -6.50 2.61
N ILE A 10 14.17 -6.63 1.36
CA ILE A 10 13.73 -5.48 0.55
C ILE A 10 12.51 -4.82 1.20
N VAL A 11 11.51 -5.62 1.57
CA VAL A 11 10.30 -5.12 2.22
C VAL A 11 10.67 -4.42 3.53
N GLN A 12 11.52 -5.04 4.34
CA GLN A 12 11.90 -4.48 5.63
C GLN A 12 12.73 -3.20 5.48
N THR A 13 13.63 -3.15 4.49
CA THR A 13 14.42 -1.95 4.22
C THR A 13 13.54 -0.77 3.81
N VAL A 14 12.61 -1.00 2.90
CA VAL A 14 11.64 0.01 2.48
C VAL A 14 10.84 0.49 3.69
N TRP A 15 10.34 -0.43 4.49
CA TRP A 15 9.52 -0.12 5.66
C TRP A 15 10.30 0.69 6.71
N ASN A 16 11.54 0.31 6.97
CA ASN A 16 12.38 1.03 7.92
C ASN A 16 12.63 2.48 7.48
N ASN A 17 12.86 2.69 6.18
CA ASN A 17 13.02 4.04 5.63
C ASN A 17 11.75 4.87 5.80
N ILE A 18 10.60 4.29 5.48
CA ILE A 18 9.30 4.96 5.62
C ILE A 18 9.07 5.39 7.07
N ARG A 19 9.33 4.49 8.02
CA ARG A 19 9.13 4.78 9.44
C ARG A 19 10.05 5.88 9.95
N ALA A 20 11.33 5.83 9.57
CA ALA A 20 12.29 6.85 9.97
C ALA A 20 11.90 8.22 9.42
N GLU A 21 11.49 8.29 8.16
CA GLU A 21 11.00 9.52 7.54
C GLU A 21 9.77 10.07 8.25
N ALA A 22 8.81 9.20 8.60
CA ALA A 22 7.60 9.62 9.29
C ALA A 22 7.90 10.26 10.64
N ARG A 23 8.83 9.69 11.41
CA ARG A 23 9.24 10.27 12.70
C ARG A 23 9.84 11.66 12.53
N GLU A 24 10.69 11.84 11.53
CA GLU A 24 11.31 13.12 11.24
C GLU A 24 10.27 14.16 10.79
N MET A 25 9.37 13.76 9.89
CA MET A 25 8.33 14.64 9.37
C MET A 25 7.36 15.11 10.44
N MET A 26 7.03 14.27 11.43
CA MET A 26 6.19 14.66 12.56
C MET A 26 6.85 15.77 13.39
N THR A 27 8.17 15.75 13.49
CA THR A 27 8.92 16.79 14.21
C THR A 27 8.89 18.11 13.42
N GLN A 28 9.04 18.04 12.10
CA GLN A 28 9.04 19.21 11.22
C GLN A 28 7.65 19.81 11.06
N GLU A 29 6.61 18.97 10.95
CA GLU A 29 5.23 19.37 10.73
C GLU A 29 4.31 18.73 11.77
N PRO A 30 4.24 19.33 13.00
CA PRO A 30 3.42 18.73 14.07
C PRO A 30 1.95 18.60 13.74
N MET A 31 1.42 19.43 12.84
CA MET A 31 0.02 19.36 12.40
C MET A 31 -0.29 18.03 11.72
N LEU A 32 0.70 17.38 11.13
CA LEU A 32 0.53 16.08 10.47
C LEU A 32 0.82 14.90 11.40
N GLY A 33 1.06 15.15 12.69
CA GLY A 33 1.45 14.12 13.65
C GLY A 33 0.45 12.95 13.69
N SER A 34 -0.83 13.25 13.84
CA SER A 34 -1.87 12.24 13.90
C SER A 34 -1.96 11.43 12.60
N PHE A 35 -1.81 12.10 11.47
CA PHE A 35 -1.81 11.45 10.15
C PHE A 35 -0.66 10.44 10.02
N PHE A 36 0.56 10.82 10.38
CA PHE A 36 1.71 9.92 10.31
C PHE A 36 1.61 8.77 11.32
N LEU A 37 1.06 9.04 12.50
CA LEU A 37 0.82 7.97 13.48
C LEU A 37 -0.13 6.93 12.93
N GLN A 38 -1.30 7.36 12.46
CA GLN A 38 -2.32 6.43 11.96
C GLN A 38 -1.87 5.70 10.71
N SER A 39 -1.25 6.41 9.77
CA SER A 39 -0.91 5.85 8.47
C SER A 39 0.33 4.97 8.49
N ILE A 40 1.30 5.27 9.35
CA ILE A 40 2.60 4.62 9.32
C ILE A 40 3.01 4.08 10.69
N LEU A 41 3.20 4.94 11.68
CA LEU A 41 3.90 4.55 12.91
C LEU A 41 3.11 3.57 13.79
N ASN A 42 1.77 3.62 13.76
CA ASN A 42 0.93 2.66 14.47
C ASN A 42 0.72 1.36 13.70
N GLN A 43 1.18 1.30 12.45
CA GLN A 43 1.12 0.07 11.67
C GLN A 43 2.35 -0.78 11.98
N GLN A 44 2.16 -2.10 12.09
CA GLN A 44 3.25 -3.00 12.50
C GLN A 44 4.16 -3.38 11.33
N THR A 45 3.62 -3.41 10.12
CA THR A 45 4.35 -3.86 8.94
C THR A 45 4.03 -2.98 7.74
N PHE A 46 4.87 -3.07 6.70
CA PHE A 46 4.60 -2.42 5.42
C PHE A 46 3.26 -2.88 4.85
N ALA A 47 2.98 -4.18 4.91
CA ALA A 47 1.71 -4.74 4.44
C ALA A 47 0.52 -4.11 5.14
N ALA A 48 0.60 -3.96 6.46
CA ALA A 48 -0.47 -3.34 7.25
C ALA A 48 -0.67 -1.87 6.86
N ALA A 49 0.43 -1.13 6.69
CA ALA A 49 0.37 0.27 6.29
C ALA A 49 -0.22 0.44 4.89
N LEU A 50 0.22 -0.39 3.94
CA LEU A 50 -0.30 -0.35 2.58
C LEU A 50 -1.79 -0.71 2.56
N GLY A 51 -2.18 -1.77 3.27
CA GLY A 51 -3.57 -2.18 3.39
C GLY A 51 -4.45 -1.08 3.99
N PHE A 52 -3.97 -0.42 5.03
CA PHE A 52 -4.65 0.72 5.63
C PHE A 52 -4.85 1.84 4.61
N GLN A 53 -3.80 2.19 3.88
CA GLN A 53 -3.85 3.29 2.91
C GLN A 53 -4.82 2.97 1.76
N LEU A 54 -4.73 1.78 1.18
CA LEU A 54 -5.60 1.37 0.08
C LEU A 54 -7.06 1.32 0.54
N ALA A 55 -7.33 0.73 1.69
CA ALA A 55 -8.69 0.60 2.21
C ALA A 55 -9.34 1.98 2.42
N ASN A 56 -8.60 2.92 2.99
CA ASN A 56 -9.13 4.26 3.23
C ASN A 56 -9.35 5.05 1.95
N ARG A 57 -8.50 4.84 0.93
CA ARG A 57 -8.67 5.50 -0.37
C ARG A 57 -9.86 4.94 -1.14
N LEU A 58 -10.07 3.62 -1.07
CA LEU A 58 -11.11 2.93 -1.84
C LEU A 58 -12.47 2.94 -1.14
N ALA A 59 -12.52 3.24 0.16
CA ALA A 59 -13.76 3.17 0.95
C ALA A 59 -14.85 4.09 0.42
N SER A 60 -16.09 3.67 0.63
CA SER A 60 -17.28 4.44 0.29
C SER A 60 -18.34 4.20 1.36
N ALA A 61 -19.48 4.88 1.21
CA ALA A 61 -20.62 4.71 2.13
C ALA A 61 -21.16 3.26 2.14
N VAL A 62 -21.05 2.57 0.98
CA VAL A 62 -21.55 1.19 0.85
C VAL A 62 -20.48 0.14 1.12
N MET A 63 -19.20 0.54 1.17
CA MET A 63 -18.10 -0.37 1.46
C MET A 63 -17.12 0.31 2.42
N PRO A 64 -17.28 0.07 3.73
CA PRO A 64 -16.42 0.71 4.74
C PRO A 64 -14.96 0.26 4.65
N ALA A 65 -14.06 1.14 5.07
CA ALA A 65 -12.62 0.86 5.05
C ALA A 65 -12.26 -0.40 5.83
N VAL A 66 -12.92 -0.67 6.96
CA VAL A 66 -12.62 -1.85 7.78
C VAL A 66 -12.86 -3.16 7.02
N VAL A 67 -13.89 -3.21 6.18
CA VAL A 67 -14.20 -4.40 5.37
C VAL A 67 -13.16 -4.57 4.27
N LEU A 68 -12.82 -3.48 3.58
CA LEU A 68 -11.77 -3.51 2.54
C LEU A 68 -10.42 -3.90 3.14
N ARG A 69 -10.12 -3.40 4.34
CA ARG A 69 -8.87 -3.74 5.01
C ARG A 69 -8.76 -5.24 5.32
N GLU A 70 -9.85 -5.85 5.77
CA GLU A 70 -9.89 -7.30 6.00
C GLU A 70 -9.62 -8.07 4.71
N LEU A 71 -10.25 -7.67 3.61
CA LEU A 71 -10.06 -8.30 2.31
C LEU A 71 -8.62 -8.17 1.83
N ILE A 72 -8.06 -6.98 1.89
CA ILE A 72 -6.69 -6.71 1.44
C ILE A 72 -5.69 -7.50 2.29
N ASN A 73 -5.87 -7.50 3.61
CA ASN A 73 -5.01 -8.27 4.51
C ASN A 73 -5.08 -9.78 4.23
N GLU A 74 -6.27 -10.28 3.88
CA GLU A 74 -6.42 -11.68 3.49
C GLU A 74 -5.55 -12.00 2.27
N VAL A 75 -5.56 -11.14 1.25
CA VAL A 75 -4.75 -11.31 0.05
C VAL A 75 -3.26 -11.29 0.41
N TYR A 76 -2.83 -10.32 1.20
CA TYR A 76 -1.42 -10.18 1.58
C TYR A 76 -0.92 -11.35 2.42
N ASN A 77 -1.78 -11.92 3.26
CA ASN A 77 -1.42 -13.09 4.05
C ASN A 77 -1.31 -14.36 3.19
N LYS A 78 -2.15 -14.48 2.17
CA LYS A 78 -2.14 -15.65 1.29
C LYS A 78 -1.01 -15.61 0.25
N ASP A 79 -0.64 -14.40 -0.20
CA ASP A 79 0.41 -14.24 -1.20
C ASP A 79 1.34 -13.08 -0.83
N PRO A 80 2.37 -13.35 -0.02
CA PRO A 80 3.35 -12.32 0.35
C PRO A 80 4.10 -11.72 -0.85
N ASN A 81 4.12 -12.37 -2.00
CA ASN A 81 4.76 -11.84 -3.20
C ASN A 81 4.11 -10.54 -3.67
N VAL A 82 2.84 -10.34 -3.39
CA VAL A 82 2.13 -9.09 -3.72
C VAL A 82 2.76 -7.92 -2.95
N ILE A 83 3.14 -8.15 -1.69
CA ILE A 83 3.81 -7.13 -0.86
C ILE A 83 5.23 -6.88 -1.35
N THR A 84 5.96 -7.92 -1.69
CA THR A 84 7.31 -7.76 -2.26
C THR A 84 7.27 -6.93 -3.54
N ALA A 85 6.30 -7.20 -4.41
CA ALA A 85 6.12 -6.43 -5.65
C ALA A 85 5.84 -4.96 -5.35
N ALA A 86 5.02 -4.67 -4.33
CA ALA A 86 4.73 -3.30 -3.91
C ALA A 86 5.99 -2.58 -3.42
N ALA A 87 6.81 -3.25 -2.61
CA ALA A 87 8.06 -2.67 -2.10
C ALA A 87 9.04 -2.37 -3.25
N LEU A 88 9.14 -3.27 -4.22
CA LEU A 88 9.98 -3.08 -5.39
C LEU A 88 9.48 -1.91 -6.26
N ASP A 89 8.17 -1.81 -6.46
CA ASP A 89 7.57 -0.69 -7.19
C ASP A 89 7.86 0.63 -6.51
N LEU A 90 7.72 0.68 -5.19
CA LEU A 90 7.97 1.88 -4.40
C LEU A 90 9.43 2.32 -4.54
N ARG A 91 10.36 1.40 -4.37
CA ARG A 91 11.78 1.67 -4.53
C ARG A 91 12.10 2.16 -5.95
N ALA A 92 11.49 1.55 -6.95
CA ALA A 92 11.68 1.96 -8.34
C ALA A 92 11.20 3.39 -8.59
N VAL A 93 10.08 3.80 -8.00
CA VAL A 93 9.58 5.17 -8.10
C VAL A 93 10.60 6.15 -7.51
N VAL A 94 11.09 5.87 -6.31
CA VAL A 94 12.07 6.73 -5.64
C VAL A 94 13.37 6.82 -6.45
N ASP A 95 13.83 5.70 -6.99
CA ASP A 95 15.09 5.66 -7.73
C ASP A 95 15.02 6.37 -9.09
N ARG A 96 13.85 6.35 -9.73
CA ARG A 96 13.71 6.81 -11.13
C ARG A 96 13.09 8.19 -11.28
N ASP A 97 12.28 8.62 -10.31
CA ASP A 97 11.58 9.90 -10.40
C ASP A 97 12.30 10.93 -9.51
N PRO A 98 13.01 11.90 -10.12
CA PRO A 98 13.75 12.88 -9.34
C PRO A 98 12.87 13.81 -8.51
N ALA A 99 11.56 13.87 -8.81
CA ALA A 99 10.62 14.64 -8.00
C ALA A 99 10.23 13.92 -6.71
N VAL A 100 10.48 12.61 -6.61
CA VAL A 100 10.14 11.80 -5.44
C VAL A 100 11.40 11.59 -4.61
N VAL A 101 11.47 12.27 -3.47
CA VAL A 101 12.65 12.26 -2.59
C VAL A 101 12.50 11.24 -1.46
N TYR A 102 11.27 11.03 -0.98
CA TYR A 102 11.01 10.22 0.20
C TYR A 102 10.31 8.91 -0.16
N TYR A 103 10.69 7.83 0.53
CA TYR A 103 10.05 6.52 0.39
C TYR A 103 8.59 6.55 0.83
N SER A 104 8.23 7.44 1.76
CA SER A 104 6.85 7.56 2.22
C SER A 104 5.92 8.18 1.19
N SER A 105 6.44 8.96 0.24
CA SER A 105 5.61 9.69 -0.71
C SER A 105 4.75 8.79 -1.62
N PRO A 106 5.30 7.73 -2.24
CA PRO A 106 4.43 6.83 -3.03
C PRO A 106 3.32 6.21 -2.20
N LEU A 107 3.62 5.76 -1.00
CA LEU A 107 2.65 5.14 -0.11
C LEU A 107 1.51 6.08 0.26
N LEU A 108 1.82 7.34 0.53
CA LEU A 108 0.86 8.29 1.07
C LEU A 108 0.12 9.09 -0.01
N TYR A 109 0.79 9.41 -1.12
CA TYR A 109 0.29 10.44 -2.01
C TYR A 109 0.20 10.07 -3.49
N LEU A 110 0.99 9.11 -3.97
CA LEU A 110 1.11 8.90 -5.42
C LEU A 110 0.00 7.99 -5.94
N LYS A 111 -0.93 8.62 -6.64
CA LYS A 111 -2.12 7.98 -7.19
C LYS A 111 -1.78 6.78 -8.08
N GLY A 112 -0.80 6.92 -8.96
CA GLY A 112 -0.39 5.83 -9.86
C GLY A 112 0.14 4.61 -9.10
N PHE A 113 0.97 4.83 -8.09
CA PHE A 113 1.48 3.75 -7.25
C PHE A 113 0.32 3.03 -6.54
N LEU A 114 -0.57 3.80 -5.92
CA LEU A 114 -1.69 3.25 -5.16
C LEU A 114 -2.66 2.49 -6.06
N ALA A 115 -2.89 2.98 -7.28
CA ALA A 115 -3.73 2.30 -8.26
C ALA A 115 -3.16 0.94 -8.65
N ILE A 116 -1.85 0.86 -8.92
CA ILE A 116 -1.20 -0.39 -9.27
C ILE A 116 -1.30 -1.41 -8.14
N GLN A 117 -1.08 -0.97 -6.89
CA GLN A 117 -1.15 -1.89 -5.76
C GLN A 117 -2.59 -2.36 -5.52
N SER A 118 -3.56 -1.49 -5.71
CA SER A 118 -4.99 -1.87 -5.65
C SER A 118 -5.33 -2.89 -6.74
N TYR A 119 -4.83 -2.70 -7.94
CA TYR A 119 -5.01 -3.63 -9.05
C TYR A 119 -4.42 -5.01 -8.73
N ARG A 120 -3.25 -5.07 -8.09
CA ARG A 120 -2.64 -6.34 -7.71
C ARG A 120 -3.54 -7.16 -6.79
N VAL A 121 -4.24 -6.49 -5.87
CA VAL A 121 -5.23 -7.14 -5.00
C VAL A 121 -6.39 -7.68 -5.83
N ALA A 122 -6.96 -6.86 -6.71
CA ALA A 122 -8.07 -7.28 -7.57
C ALA A 122 -7.67 -8.43 -8.48
N HIS A 123 -6.46 -8.40 -9.04
CA HIS A 123 -5.95 -9.45 -9.91
C HIS A 123 -5.80 -10.78 -9.16
N TYR A 124 -5.26 -10.73 -7.93
CA TYR A 124 -5.16 -11.92 -7.10
C TYR A 124 -6.54 -12.56 -6.88
N LEU A 125 -7.53 -11.75 -6.56
CA LEU A 125 -8.90 -12.24 -6.33
C LEU A 125 -9.49 -12.86 -7.61
N TRP A 126 -9.21 -12.27 -8.76
CA TRP A 126 -9.63 -12.82 -10.05
C TRP A 126 -9.02 -14.20 -10.30
N ILE A 127 -7.71 -14.34 -10.10
CA ILE A 127 -6.99 -15.60 -10.28
C ILE A 127 -7.50 -16.68 -9.32
N GLU A 128 -7.91 -16.30 -8.12
CA GLU A 128 -8.49 -17.23 -7.14
C GLU A 128 -9.93 -17.62 -7.44
N GLY A 129 -10.49 -17.11 -8.55
CA GLY A 129 -11.86 -17.45 -8.95
C GLY A 129 -12.93 -16.58 -8.28
N ARG A 130 -12.54 -15.57 -7.52
CA ARG A 130 -13.47 -14.66 -6.83
C ARG A 130 -13.79 -13.48 -7.75
N HIS A 131 -14.46 -13.78 -8.85
CA HIS A 131 -14.64 -12.84 -9.95
C HIS A 131 -15.52 -11.65 -9.58
N GLU A 132 -16.58 -11.88 -8.81
CA GLU A 132 -17.50 -10.79 -8.45
C GLU A 132 -16.83 -9.75 -7.58
N ILE A 133 -16.08 -10.17 -6.56
CA ILE A 133 -15.37 -9.23 -5.71
C ILE A 133 -14.22 -8.56 -6.46
N ALA A 134 -13.60 -9.25 -7.41
CA ALA A 134 -12.58 -8.66 -8.28
C ALA A 134 -13.17 -7.53 -9.13
N TYR A 135 -14.33 -7.74 -9.74
CA TYR A 135 -15.06 -6.70 -10.48
C TYR A 135 -15.41 -5.52 -9.59
N PHE A 136 -15.88 -5.80 -8.38
CA PHE A 136 -16.22 -4.76 -7.41
C PHE A 136 -14.99 -3.90 -7.12
N MET A 137 -13.84 -4.54 -6.86
CA MET A 137 -12.58 -3.84 -6.61
C MET A 137 -12.14 -3.03 -7.82
N GLN A 138 -12.25 -3.57 -9.03
CA GLN A 138 -11.89 -2.84 -10.25
C GLN A 138 -12.74 -1.58 -10.42
N ASN A 139 -14.02 -1.67 -10.09
CA ASN A 139 -14.90 -0.51 -10.15
C ASN A 139 -14.49 0.58 -9.14
N LEU A 140 -14.16 0.17 -7.93
CA LEU A 140 -13.64 1.11 -6.92
C LEU A 140 -12.34 1.78 -7.38
N ILE A 141 -11.44 1.01 -7.98
CA ILE A 141 -10.16 1.52 -8.49
C ILE A 141 -10.40 2.57 -9.59
N SER A 142 -11.29 2.27 -10.52
CA SER A 142 -11.64 3.17 -11.61
C SER A 142 -12.19 4.50 -11.07
N ILE A 143 -13.15 4.41 -10.16
CA ILE A 143 -13.78 5.60 -9.57
C ILE A 143 -12.77 6.42 -8.76
N THR A 144 -11.97 5.73 -7.93
CA THR A 144 -11.06 6.39 -6.98
C THR A 144 -9.86 7.01 -7.68
N PHE A 145 -9.25 6.28 -8.62
CA PHE A 145 -7.98 6.69 -9.23
C PHE A 145 -8.15 7.19 -10.66
N GLY A 146 -9.33 7.08 -11.25
CA GLY A 146 -9.58 7.55 -12.60
C GLY A 146 -8.87 6.71 -13.68
N VAL A 147 -8.68 5.42 -13.43
CA VAL A 147 -8.07 4.48 -14.36
C VAL A 147 -9.07 3.38 -14.70
N ASP A 148 -9.07 2.93 -15.94
CA ASP A 148 -9.98 1.89 -16.42
C ASP A 148 -9.31 0.51 -16.52
#